data_ba4ad8791f6241de1820c0642c12d439
#
_entry.id   ba4ad8791f6241de1820c0642c12d439
#
_cell.length_a   1.000
_cell.length_b   1.000
_cell.length_c   1.000
_cell.angle_alpha   90.00
_cell.angle_beta   90.00
_cell.angle_gamma   90.00
#
_symmetry.space_group_name_H-M   'P 1'
#
loop_
_entity.id
_entity.type
_entity.pdbx_description
1 polymer ?
#
loop_
_entity_poly.entity_id
_entity_poly.type
_entity_poly.pdbx_seq_one_letter_code
_entity_poly.pdbx_strand_id
1 'polypeptide(L)'
;VAVVLHRQEVMRREVLDLGRESMHALAFDRLAERSEAAAVELAGSLVNPLYYFDLDTIGSLLRAGLKQPDVAYALVYDNTGAVIHDGSRDIRTYGQVMDDPMAFEVVTARAAHIQASNEVLDVAVPLYIGDERLGGLRVGYSLASVVADEQRASDGMGQRLVAIGQRHAGWIATLMAGLVLLAVGLGMLVQRTLVRPVRELADAARQIEGGNFVAEMPDSRRSDEVGDLVRAFGRMRESIARHDRDMRRMAYTDALTGLGNRLAFREALDRRLMELHGA
;
A
#
# COMPACT_ATOMS: atom_id res chain seq x y z
N VAL A 1 1.62 3.13 -12.66
CA VAL A 1 1.67 3.47 -11.24
C VAL A 1 0.33 4.05 -10.78
N ALA A 2 -0.22 5.10 -11.41
CA ALA A 2 -1.50 5.72 -11.01
C ALA A 2 -2.68 4.73 -10.98
N VAL A 3 -2.81 3.85 -11.97
CA VAL A 3 -3.88 2.83 -12.05
C VAL A 3 -3.76 1.79 -10.93
N VAL A 4 -2.55 1.39 -10.57
CA VAL A 4 -2.31 0.43 -9.49
C VAL A 4 -2.66 1.04 -8.13
N LEU A 5 -2.26 2.30 -7.90
CA LEU A 5 -2.58 3.04 -6.68
C LEU A 5 -4.09 3.26 -6.53
N HIS A 6 -4.77 3.62 -7.62
CA HIS A 6 -6.23 3.77 -7.62
C HIS A 6 -6.96 2.45 -7.30
N ARG A 7 -6.51 1.34 -7.87
CA ARG A 7 -7.10 0.02 -7.64
C ARG A 7 -6.87 -0.46 -6.20
N GLN A 8 -5.71 -0.16 -5.61
CA GLN A 8 -5.44 -0.43 -4.20
C GLN A 8 -6.35 0.38 -3.27
N GLU A 9 -6.60 1.65 -3.59
CA GLU A 9 -7.46 2.51 -2.78
C GLU A 9 -8.93 2.05 -2.82
N VAL A 10 -9.44 1.63 -3.98
CA VAL A 10 -10.80 1.07 -4.12
C VAL A 10 -10.93 -0.23 -3.32
N MET A 11 -9.98 -1.15 -3.49
CA MET A 11 -9.99 -2.43 -2.75
C MET A 11 -9.87 -2.24 -1.24
N ARG A 12 -9.07 -1.26 -0.80
CA ARG A 12 -8.95 -0.91 0.61
C ARG A 12 -10.28 -0.45 1.21
N ARG A 13 -11.02 0.40 0.49
CA ARG A 13 -12.35 0.87 0.92
C ARG A 13 -13.34 -0.28 1.01
N GLU A 14 -13.40 -1.10 0.00
CA GLU A 14 -14.30 -2.26 -0.08
C GLU A 14 -14.06 -3.26 1.07
N VAL A 15 -12.80 -3.54 1.39
CA VAL A 15 -12.42 -4.42 2.52
C VAL A 15 -12.78 -3.79 3.87
N LEU A 16 -12.59 -2.47 4.03
CA LEU A 16 -12.95 -1.76 5.26
C LEU A 16 -14.47 -1.71 5.45
N ASP A 17 -15.24 -1.47 4.39
CA ASP A 17 -16.70 -1.41 4.44
C ASP A 17 -17.30 -2.78 4.76
N LEU A 18 -16.85 -3.85 4.11
CA LEU A 18 -17.25 -5.24 4.41
C LEU A 18 -16.86 -5.65 5.84
N GLY A 19 -15.67 -5.25 6.29
CA GLY A 19 -15.22 -5.51 7.65
C GLY A 19 -16.09 -4.80 8.68
N ARG A 20 -16.47 -3.55 8.39
CA ARG A 20 -17.35 -2.74 9.25
C ARG A 20 -18.74 -3.35 9.35
N GLU A 21 -19.37 -3.72 8.25
CA GLU A 21 -20.69 -4.32 8.21
C GLU A 21 -20.73 -5.65 8.97
N SER A 22 -19.72 -6.51 8.77
CA SER A 22 -19.61 -7.78 9.48
C SER A 22 -19.41 -7.61 10.99
N MET A 23 -18.59 -6.65 11.41
CA MET A 23 -18.34 -6.36 12.82
C MET A 23 -19.58 -5.76 13.50
N HIS A 24 -20.29 -4.86 12.79
CA HIS A 24 -21.53 -4.28 13.27
C HIS A 24 -22.57 -5.38 13.53
N ALA A 25 -22.81 -6.27 12.57
CA ALA A 25 -23.74 -7.38 12.71
C ALA A 25 -23.39 -8.28 13.91
N LEU A 26 -22.13 -8.69 14.03
CA LEU A 26 -21.66 -9.54 15.13
C LEU A 26 -21.78 -8.86 16.51
N ALA A 27 -21.47 -7.56 16.60
CA ALA A 27 -21.57 -6.82 17.85
C ALA A 27 -23.03 -6.61 18.24
N PHE A 28 -23.89 -6.33 17.26
CA PHE A 28 -25.32 -6.20 17.44
C PHE A 28 -25.97 -7.51 17.93
N ASP A 29 -25.68 -8.63 17.26
CA ASP A 29 -26.22 -9.96 17.63
C ASP A 29 -25.80 -10.34 19.07
N ARG A 30 -24.54 -10.12 19.43
CA ARG A 30 -24.05 -10.37 20.80
C ARG A 30 -24.74 -9.48 21.83
N LEU A 31 -24.96 -8.21 21.50
CA LEU A 31 -25.70 -7.31 22.39
C LEU A 31 -27.16 -7.78 22.54
N ALA A 32 -27.82 -8.17 21.45
CA ALA A 32 -29.17 -8.63 21.42
C ALA A 32 -29.37 -9.89 22.31
N GLU A 33 -28.53 -10.92 22.10
CA GLU A 33 -28.56 -12.15 22.89
C GLU A 33 -28.35 -11.89 24.41
N ARG A 34 -27.34 -11.09 24.73
CA ARG A 34 -27.02 -10.73 26.12
C ARG A 34 -28.13 -9.90 26.75
N SER A 35 -28.67 -8.95 26.00
CA SER A 35 -29.74 -8.06 26.47
C SER A 35 -31.06 -8.82 26.70
N GLU A 36 -31.40 -9.75 25.80
CA GLU A 36 -32.55 -10.61 25.95
C GLU A 36 -32.45 -11.48 27.22
N ALA A 37 -31.29 -12.16 27.40
CA ALA A 37 -31.06 -12.99 28.56
C ALA A 37 -31.18 -12.20 29.89
N ALA A 38 -30.57 -11.00 29.93
CA ALA A 38 -30.64 -10.12 31.11
C ALA A 38 -32.06 -9.58 31.37
N ALA A 39 -32.78 -9.22 30.32
CA ALA A 39 -34.17 -8.77 30.44
C ALA A 39 -35.10 -9.88 30.91
N VAL A 40 -34.93 -11.10 30.40
CA VAL A 40 -35.73 -12.29 30.86
C VAL A 40 -35.43 -12.61 32.32
N GLU A 41 -34.20 -12.57 32.77
CA GLU A 41 -33.83 -12.78 34.18
C GLU A 41 -34.45 -11.72 35.10
N LEU A 42 -34.36 -10.45 34.71
CA LEU A 42 -34.98 -9.35 35.44
C LEU A 42 -36.50 -9.45 35.45
N ALA A 43 -37.11 -9.83 34.32
CA ALA A 43 -38.56 -10.08 34.21
C ALA A 43 -39.02 -11.15 35.17
N GLY A 44 -38.31 -12.28 35.27
CA GLY A 44 -38.61 -13.35 36.22
C GLY A 44 -38.61 -12.87 37.68
N SER A 45 -37.70 -11.95 38.00
CA SER A 45 -37.60 -11.35 39.34
C SER A 45 -38.74 -10.35 39.64
N LEU A 46 -39.37 -9.79 38.61
CA LEU A 46 -40.41 -8.76 38.73
C LEU A 46 -41.83 -9.31 38.82
N VAL A 47 -42.07 -10.58 38.45
CA VAL A 47 -43.42 -11.17 38.43
C VAL A 47 -44.12 -11.07 39.79
N ASN A 48 -43.48 -11.55 40.88
CA ASN A 48 -44.07 -11.52 42.23
C ASN A 48 -44.24 -10.08 42.75
N PRO A 49 -43.23 -9.18 42.68
CA PRO A 49 -43.42 -7.80 43.09
C PRO A 49 -44.54 -7.09 42.33
N LEU A 50 -44.68 -7.36 41.03
CA LEU A 50 -45.75 -6.77 40.23
C LEU A 50 -47.12 -7.29 40.61
N TYR A 51 -47.30 -8.59 40.88
CA TYR A 51 -48.52 -9.21 41.30
C TYR A 51 -49.03 -8.64 42.65
N TYR A 52 -48.09 -8.39 43.59
CA TYR A 52 -48.43 -7.79 44.89
C TYR A 52 -48.42 -6.28 44.90
N PHE A 53 -48.15 -5.67 43.75
CA PHE A 53 -48.03 -4.20 43.57
C PHE A 53 -47.01 -3.56 44.52
N ASP A 54 -45.90 -4.26 44.76
CA ASP A 54 -44.76 -3.78 45.58
C ASP A 54 -43.84 -2.88 44.78
N LEU A 55 -44.18 -1.59 44.73
CA LEU A 55 -43.45 -0.58 43.96
C LEU A 55 -42.04 -0.37 44.49
N ASP A 56 -41.77 -0.53 45.78
CA ASP A 56 -40.44 -0.37 46.36
C ASP A 56 -39.48 -1.45 45.86
N THR A 57 -39.94 -2.71 45.84
CA THR A 57 -39.15 -3.84 45.33
C THR A 57 -38.98 -3.72 43.81
N ILE A 58 -40.02 -3.38 43.04
CA ILE A 58 -39.93 -3.13 41.61
C ILE A 58 -38.88 -2.06 41.33
N GLY A 59 -38.94 -0.91 42.01
CA GLY A 59 -38.01 0.18 41.85
C GLY A 59 -36.56 -0.20 42.19
N SER A 60 -36.37 -1.05 43.21
CA SER A 60 -35.05 -1.52 43.59
C SER A 60 -34.42 -2.42 42.53
N LEU A 61 -35.20 -3.34 41.94
CA LEU A 61 -34.78 -4.24 40.86
C LEU A 61 -34.47 -3.47 39.58
N LEU A 62 -35.33 -2.52 39.19
CA LEU A 62 -35.09 -1.67 38.02
C LEU A 62 -33.82 -0.81 38.18
N ARG A 63 -33.61 -0.24 39.39
CA ARG A 63 -32.37 0.51 39.67
C ARG A 63 -31.12 -0.36 39.64
N ALA A 64 -31.24 -1.62 40.00
CA ALA A 64 -30.12 -2.57 39.86
C ALA A 64 -29.84 -2.86 38.37
N GLY A 65 -30.88 -3.06 37.58
CA GLY A 65 -30.78 -3.22 36.12
C GLY A 65 -30.17 -1.99 35.42
N LEU A 66 -30.59 -0.77 35.79
CA LEU A 66 -30.08 0.49 35.27
C LEU A 66 -28.58 0.74 35.55
N LYS A 67 -27.98 0.01 36.49
CA LYS A 67 -26.52 0.07 36.75
C LYS A 67 -25.71 -0.83 35.83
N GLN A 68 -26.34 -1.71 35.08
CA GLN A 68 -25.65 -2.55 34.12
C GLN A 68 -25.10 -1.71 32.98
N PRO A 69 -23.95 -2.08 32.42
CA PRO A 69 -23.40 -1.37 31.28
C PRO A 69 -24.38 -1.38 30.11
N ASP A 70 -24.38 -0.29 29.37
CA ASP A 70 -25.20 -0.07 28.17
C ASP A 70 -26.72 0.05 28.40
N VAL A 71 -27.26 -0.12 29.62
CA VAL A 71 -28.70 0.09 29.90
C VAL A 71 -29.00 1.60 29.90
N ALA A 72 -29.86 2.03 28.97
CA ALA A 72 -30.30 3.42 28.82
C ALA A 72 -31.56 3.70 29.66
N TYR A 73 -32.49 2.74 29.70
CA TYR A 73 -33.73 2.79 30.53
C TYR A 73 -34.23 1.40 30.83
N ALA A 74 -35.04 1.31 31.90
CA ALA A 74 -35.80 0.12 32.25
C ALA A 74 -37.11 0.55 32.86
N LEU A 75 -38.23 -0.01 32.41
CA LEU A 75 -39.53 0.29 32.91
C LEU A 75 -40.45 -0.95 32.95
N VAL A 76 -41.39 -0.93 33.88
CA VAL A 76 -42.48 -1.92 33.99
C VAL A 76 -43.78 -1.20 33.62
N TYR A 77 -44.60 -1.86 32.80
CA TYR A 77 -45.85 -1.35 32.30
C TYR A 77 -47.00 -2.37 32.51
N ASP A 78 -48.24 -1.91 32.57
CA ASP A 78 -49.44 -2.74 32.69
C ASP A 78 -49.94 -3.24 31.31
N ASN A 79 -51.04 -4.00 31.33
CA ASN A 79 -51.66 -4.56 30.13
C ASN A 79 -52.20 -3.51 29.14
N THR A 80 -52.34 -2.27 29.56
CA THR A 80 -52.76 -1.13 28.70
C THR A 80 -51.60 -0.36 28.13
N GLY A 81 -50.36 -0.69 28.53
CA GLY A 81 -49.15 0.04 28.15
C GLY A 81 -48.87 1.23 29.05
N ALA A 82 -49.59 1.39 30.16
CA ALA A 82 -49.32 2.45 31.12
C ALA A 82 -48.15 2.08 32.02
N VAL A 83 -47.21 2.99 32.21
CA VAL A 83 -46.02 2.79 33.02
C VAL A 83 -46.39 2.65 34.50
N ILE A 84 -45.94 1.56 35.12
CA ILE A 84 -46.09 1.31 36.56
C ILE A 84 -44.88 1.85 37.31
N HIS A 85 -43.65 1.62 36.76
CA HIS A 85 -42.44 2.07 37.40
C HIS A 85 -41.29 2.22 36.35
N ASP A 86 -40.51 3.29 36.45
CA ASP A 86 -39.41 3.61 35.56
C ASP A 86 -38.03 3.57 36.24
N GLY A 87 -37.95 3.01 37.44
CA GLY A 87 -36.72 2.96 38.24
C GLY A 87 -36.36 4.27 38.94
N SER A 88 -37.02 5.39 38.64
CA SER A 88 -36.80 6.67 39.32
C SER A 88 -37.45 6.67 40.72
N ARG A 89 -37.02 7.62 41.59
CA ARG A 89 -37.59 7.73 42.93
C ARG A 89 -39.03 8.29 42.94
N ASP A 90 -39.28 9.22 42.01
CA ASP A 90 -40.54 10.00 41.98
C ASP A 90 -41.57 9.41 41.01
N ILE A 91 -41.18 8.36 40.25
CA ILE A 91 -41.99 7.66 39.21
C ILE A 91 -42.81 8.66 38.38
N ARG A 92 -42.13 9.61 37.76
CA ARG A 92 -42.76 10.72 37.02
C ARG A 92 -43.60 10.27 35.83
N THR A 93 -43.33 9.07 35.31
CA THR A 93 -44.05 8.45 34.20
C THR A 93 -45.21 7.58 34.65
N TYR A 94 -45.50 7.46 35.98
CA TYR A 94 -46.56 6.60 36.49
C TYR A 94 -47.92 6.90 35.85
N GLY A 95 -48.56 5.88 35.32
CA GLY A 95 -49.87 5.97 34.65
C GLY A 95 -49.82 6.59 33.26
N GLN A 96 -48.67 7.02 32.78
CA GLN A 96 -48.54 7.49 31.39
C GLN A 96 -48.46 6.30 30.43
N VAL A 97 -49.30 6.32 29.41
CA VAL A 97 -49.27 5.30 28.36
C VAL A 97 -48.06 5.58 27.46
N MET A 98 -47.30 4.53 27.16
CA MET A 98 -46.20 4.62 26.21
C MET A 98 -46.74 5.02 24.83
N ASP A 99 -46.18 6.08 24.23
CA ASP A 99 -46.62 6.65 22.95
C ASP A 99 -45.50 6.67 21.89
N ASP A 100 -44.36 6.05 22.20
CA ASP A 100 -43.25 5.97 21.26
C ASP A 100 -43.52 4.95 20.12
N PRO A 101 -42.86 5.04 18.98
CA PRO A 101 -43.12 4.23 17.78
C PRO A 101 -43.04 2.71 18.02
N MET A 102 -42.27 2.30 19.03
CA MET A 102 -42.05 0.87 19.37
C MET A 102 -43.02 0.36 20.40
N ALA A 103 -43.83 1.20 21.04
CA ALA A 103 -44.71 0.83 22.16
C ALA A 103 -45.80 -0.17 21.77
N PHE A 104 -46.37 -0.05 20.56
CA PHE A 104 -47.45 -0.93 20.11
C PHE A 104 -47.01 -2.40 20.05
N GLU A 105 -45.87 -2.70 19.49
CA GLU A 105 -45.35 -4.06 19.39
C GLU A 105 -44.97 -4.61 20.75
N VAL A 106 -44.45 -3.79 21.65
CA VAL A 106 -44.09 -4.12 23.02
C VAL A 106 -45.32 -4.54 23.82
N VAL A 107 -46.42 -3.78 23.74
CA VAL A 107 -47.64 -4.05 24.49
C VAL A 107 -48.36 -5.31 23.98
N THR A 108 -48.27 -5.58 22.68
CA THR A 108 -48.96 -6.73 22.07
C THR A 108 -48.13 -8.01 22.06
N ALA A 109 -46.83 -7.94 22.34
CA ALA A 109 -45.93 -9.09 22.34
C ALA A 109 -46.34 -10.16 23.37
N ARG A 110 -46.33 -11.44 22.96
CA ARG A 110 -46.63 -12.60 23.83
C ARG A 110 -45.41 -13.36 24.34
N ALA A 111 -44.24 -13.04 23.76
CA ALA A 111 -42.94 -13.57 24.15
C ALA A 111 -41.93 -12.40 24.18
N ALA A 112 -40.71 -12.68 24.57
CA ALA A 112 -39.66 -11.68 24.49
C ALA A 112 -39.57 -11.13 23.05
N HIS A 113 -39.57 -9.81 22.94
CA HIS A 113 -39.56 -9.09 21.66
C HIS A 113 -38.40 -8.10 21.64
N ILE A 114 -37.63 -8.18 20.59
CA ILE A 114 -36.47 -7.30 20.41
C ILE A 114 -36.71 -6.41 19.19
N GLN A 115 -36.51 -5.13 19.35
CA GLN A 115 -36.59 -4.15 18.28
C GLN A 115 -35.45 -3.13 18.42
N ALA A 116 -35.03 -2.53 17.32
CA ALA A 116 -33.94 -1.60 17.35
C ALA A 116 -34.28 -0.30 16.64
N SER A 117 -33.82 0.80 17.22
CA SER A 117 -33.74 2.10 16.60
C SER A 117 -32.28 2.40 16.23
N ASN A 118 -31.99 3.60 15.74
CA ASN A 118 -30.61 4.02 15.47
C ASN A 118 -29.74 4.16 16.73
N GLU A 119 -30.35 4.32 17.91
CA GLU A 119 -29.65 4.67 19.15
C GLU A 119 -29.79 3.59 20.23
N VAL A 120 -30.91 2.84 20.20
CA VAL A 120 -31.30 1.93 21.29
C VAL A 120 -31.76 0.62 20.71
N LEU A 121 -31.27 -0.47 21.31
CA LEU A 121 -31.84 -1.80 21.22
C LEU A 121 -32.87 -1.97 22.37
N ASP A 122 -34.10 -2.19 22.04
CA ASP A 122 -35.20 -2.29 22.98
C ASP A 122 -35.65 -3.73 23.12
N VAL A 123 -35.67 -4.23 24.36
CA VAL A 123 -36.09 -5.58 24.70
C VAL A 123 -37.30 -5.52 25.59
N ALA A 124 -38.42 -6.07 25.12
CA ALA A 124 -39.65 -6.19 25.88
C ALA A 124 -39.90 -7.64 26.29
N VAL A 125 -40.22 -7.86 27.54
CA VAL A 125 -40.55 -9.19 28.08
C VAL A 125 -41.90 -9.12 28.77
N PRO A 126 -42.93 -9.84 28.29
CA PRO A 126 -44.21 -9.89 28.96
C PRO A 126 -44.12 -10.63 30.28
N LEU A 127 -44.84 -10.15 31.29
CA LEU A 127 -44.87 -10.72 32.64
C LEU A 127 -46.20 -11.45 32.87
N TYR A 128 -46.11 -12.73 33.21
CA TYR A 128 -47.27 -13.61 33.44
C TYR A 128 -47.23 -14.22 34.84
N ILE A 129 -48.41 -14.47 35.40
CA ILE A 129 -48.60 -15.35 36.52
C ILE A 129 -49.61 -16.45 36.13
N GLY A 130 -49.15 -17.69 35.99
CA GLY A 130 -49.95 -18.72 35.32
C GLY A 130 -50.22 -18.29 33.84
N ASP A 131 -51.49 -18.23 33.47
CA ASP A 131 -51.97 -17.82 32.15
C ASP A 131 -52.38 -16.33 32.10
N GLU A 132 -52.33 -15.63 33.20
CA GLU A 132 -52.74 -14.22 33.30
C GLU A 132 -51.56 -13.30 33.06
N ARG A 133 -51.70 -12.36 32.10
CA ARG A 133 -50.70 -11.32 31.83
C ARG A 133 -50.87 -10.20 32.85
N LEU A 134 -49.80 -9.86 33.55
CA LEU A 134 -49.76 -8.76 34.52
C LEU A 134 -49.37 -7.43 33.85
N GLY A 135 -48.57 -7.53 32.76
CA GLY A 135 -47.99 -6.38 32.09
C GLY A 135 -46.74 -6.79 31.36
N GLY A 136 -45.68 -5.97 31.43
CA GLY A 136 -44.37 -6.30 30.84
C GLY A 136 -43.24 -5.46 31.41
N LEU A 137 -42.04 -5.97 31.18
CA LEU A 137 -40.77 -5.24 31.36
C LEU A 137 -40.29 -4.78 30.01
N ARG A 138 -39.79 -3.56 29.96
CA ARG A 138 -39.13 -3.00 28.79
C ARG A 138 -37.78 -2.44 29.20
N VAL A 139 -36.71 -2.87 28.51
CA VAL A 139 -35.34 -2.44 28.79
C VAL A 139 -34.70 -1.95 27.48
N GLY A 140 -34.23 -0.72 27.49
CA GLY A 140 -33.50 -0.14 26.37
C GLY A 140 -32.00 -0.19 26.62
N TYR A 141 -31.24 -0.69 25.64
CA TYR A 141 -29.79 -0.75 25.66
C TYR A 141 -29.23 0.20 24.64
N SER A 142 -28.26 1.04 25.04
CA SER A 142 -27.60 2.00 24.17
C SER A 142 -26.69 1.29 23.14
N LEU A 143 -26.84 1.64 21.86
CA LEU A 143 -25.96 1.17 20.81
C LEU A 143 -24.65 1.96 20.73
N ALA A 144 -24.43 2.94 21.62
CA ALA A 144 -23.23 3.77 21.60
C ALA A 144 -21.93 2.96 21.80
N SER A 145 -21.98 1.88 22.62
CA SER A 145 -20.84 0.98 22.80
C SER A 145 -20.52 0.20 21.52
N VAL A 146 -21.55 -0.27 20.82
CA VAL A 146 -21.40 -0.97 19.52
C VAL A 146 -20.74 -0.05 18.50
N VAL A 147 -21.20 1.18 18.39
CA VAL A 147 -20.63 2.19 17.48
C VAL A 147 -19.18 2.55 17.86
N ALA A 148 -18.90 2.69 19.16
CA ALA A 148 -17.55 2.98 19.64
C ALA A 148 -16.57 1.82 19.40
N ASP A 149 -17.01 0.58 19.55
CA ASP A 149 -16.20 -0.61 19.28
C ASP A 149 -15.95 -0.77 17.78
N GLU A 150 -16.94 -0.49 16.95
CA GLU A 150 -16.82 -0.46 15.50
C GLU A 150 -15.77 0.57 15.05
N GLN A 151 -15.82 1.79 15.58
CA GLN A 151 -14.85 2.84 15.24
C GLN A 151 -13.43 2.43 15.65
N ARG A 152 -13.24 1.91 16.88
CA ARG A 152 -11.93 1.44 17.36
C ARG A 152 -11.35 0.33 16.48
N ALA A 153 -12.20 -0.62 16.10
CA ALA A 153 -11.78 -1.73 15.22
C ALA A 153 -11.41 -1.24 13.81
N SER A 154 -12.21 -0.34 13.24
CA SER A 154 -11.97 0.28 11.94
C SER A 154 -10.66 1.07 11.90
N ASP A 155 -10.40 1.90 12.93
CA ASP A 155 -9.18 2.69 13.05
C ASP A 155 -7.94 1.79 13.19
N GLY A 156 -8.05 0.73 14.00
CA GLY A 156 -6.97 -0.26 14.16
C GLY A 156 -6.65 -1.01 12.87
N MET A 157 -7.65 -1.34 12.07
CA MET A 157 -7.49 -2.01 10.78
C MET A 157 -6.88 -1.07 9.74
N GLY A 158 -7.33 0.19 9.71
CA GLY A 158 -6.79 1.23 8.84
C GLY A 158 -5.29 1.46 9.09
N GLN A 159 -4.87 1.59 10.34
CA GLN A 159 -3.46 1.76 10.71
C GLN A 159 -2.58 0.57 10.29
N ARG A 160 -3.04 -0.66 10.48
CA ARG A 160 -2.31 -1.86 10.06
C ARG A 160 -2.16 -1.95 8.54
N LEU A 161 -3.18 -1.61 7.76
CA LEU A 161 -3.12 -1.58 6.30
C LEU A 161 -2.12 -0.54 5.78
N VAL A 162 -2.08 0.65 6.39
CA VAL A 162 -1.09 1.69 6.05
C VAL A 162 0.33 1.22 6.37
N ALA A 163 0.56 0.62 7.54
CA ALA A 163 1.88 0.11 7.93
C ALA A 163 2.40 -1.00 6.99
N ILE A 164 1.51 -1.90 6.54
CA ILE A 164 1.84 -2.94 5.55
C ILE A 164 2.19 -2.29 4.21
N GLY A 165 1.40 -1.30 3.76
CA GLY A 165 1.63 -0.57 2.52
C GLY A 165 2.98 0.15 2.48
N GLN A 166 3.34 0.85 3.56
CA GLN A 166 4.63 1.56 3.68
C GLN A 166 5.82 0.59 3.65
N ARG A 167 5.72 -0.55 4.32
CA ARG A 167 6.78 -1.57 4.31
C ARG A 167 7.01 -2.15 2.91
N HIS A 168 5.95 -2.43 2.15
CA HIS A 168 6.06 -2.88 0.76
C HIS A 168 6.62 -1.81 -0.16
N ALA A 169 6.22 -0.56 -0.01
CA ALA A 169 6.76 0.56 -0.78
C ALA A 169 8.28 0.73 -0.55
N GLY A 170 8.75 0.56 0.69
CA GLY A 170 10.17 0.59 1.02
C GLY A 170 10.98 -0.50 0.30
N TRP A 171 10.49 -1.74 0.31
CA TRP A 171 11.14 -2.85 -0.41
C TRP A 171 11.17 -2.65 -1.91
N ILE A 172 10.07 -2.17 -2.52
CA ILE A 172 10.00 -1.87 -3.96
C ILE A 172 10.99 -0.76 -4.31
N ALA A 173 11.06 0.32 -3.51
CA ALA A 173 12.02 1.40 -3.73
C ALA A 173 13.48 0.91 -3.66
N THR A 174 13.81 0.04 -2.70
CA THR A 174 15.15 -0.55 -2.57
C THR A 174 15.50 -1.43 -3.76
N LEU A 175 14.58 -2.28 -4.22
CA LEU A 175 14.78 -3.12 -5.41
C LEU A 175 14.95 -2.29 -6.68
N MET A 176 14.15 -1.24 -6.85
CA MET A 176 14.27 -0.32 -8.00
C MET A 176 15.61 0.43 -7.99
N ALA A 177 16.04 0.92 -6.82
CA ALA A 177 17.35 1.57 -6.69
C ALA A 177 18.49 0.58 -7.02
N GLY A 178 18.42 -0.66 -6.54
CA GLY A 178 19.38 -1.71 -6.87
C GLY A 178 19.43 -2.03 -8.37
N LEU A 179 18.27 -2.10 -9.03
CA LEU A 179 18.18 -2.34 -10.47
C LEU A 179 18.81 -1.18 -11.29
N VAL A 180 18.55 0.06 -10.89
CA VAL A 180 19.15 1.23 -11.53
C VAL A 180 20.67 1.23 -11.37
N LEU A 181 21.19 0.96 -10.16
CA LEU A 181 22.62 0.86 -9.90
C LEU A 181 23.27 -0.27 -10.73
N LEU A 182 22.60 -1.41 -10.83
CA LEU A 182 23.06 -2.53 -11.67
C LEU A 182 23.11 -2.14 -13.15
N ALA A 183 22.08 -1.48 -13.66
CA ALA A 183 22.04 -1.03 -15.06
C ALA A 183 23.14 -0.01 -15.37
N VAL A 184 23.37 0.96 -14.48
CA VAL A 184 24.47 1.95 -14.61
C VAL A 184 25.82 1.25 -14.55
N GLY A 185 26.03 0.34 -13.61
CA GLY A 185 27.27 -0.43 -13.50
C GLY A 185 27.56 -1.28 -14.74
N LEU A 186 26.54 -1.97 -15.26
CA LEU A 186 26.66 -2.75 -16.49
C LEU A 186 26.97 -1.85 -17.71
N GLY A 187 26.29 -0.71 -17.82
CA GLY A 187 26.54 0.29 -18.86
C GLY A 187 28.00 0.80 -18.83
N MET A 188 28.52 1.14 -17.64
CA MET A 188 29.90 1.55 -17.46
C MET A 188 30.90 0.43 -17.83
N LEU A 189 30.57 -0.81 -17.45
CA LEU A 189 31.39 -1.97 -17.81
C LEU A 189 31.48 -2.13 -19.34
N VAL A 190 30.34 -2.16 -20.02
CA VAL A 190 30.29 -2.26 -21.49
C VAL A 190 31.00 -1.10 -22.16
N GLN A 191 30.81 0.11 -21.67
CA GLN A 191 31.50 1.30 -22.16
C GLN A 191 33.03 1.15 -22.10
N ARG A 192 33.57 0.67 -20.97
CA ARG A 192 35.02 0.51 -20.75
C ARG A 192 35.59 -0.70 -21.46
N THR A 193 34.83 -1.81 -21.52
CA THR A 193 35.38 -3.07 -22.03
C THR A 193 35.21 -3.24 -23.55
N LEU A 194 34.19 -2.65 -24.15
CA LEU A 194 33.85 -2.83 -25.56
C LEU A 194 33.88 -1.50 -26.34
N VAL A 195 33.10 -0.52 -25.90
CA VAL A 195 32.85 0.67 -26.67
C VAL A 195 34.13 1.51 -26.84
N ARG A 196 34.87 1.74 -25.77
CA ARG A 196 36.08 2.56 -25.78
C ARG A 196 37.18 1.96 -26.64
N PRO A 197 37.59 0.67 -26.51
CA PRO A 197 38.63 0.08 -27.37
C PRO A 197 38.27 0.08 -28.86
N VAL A 198 37.01 -0.20 -29.19
CA VAL A 198 36.53 -0.18 -30.58
C VAL A 198 36.59 1.23 -31.16
N ARG A 199 36.26 2.27 -30.39
CA ARG A 199 36.35 3.66 -30.81
C ARG A 199 37.83 4.07 -31.03
N GLU A 200 38.71 3.70 -30.10
CA GLU A 200 40.14 3.96 -30.22
C GLU A 200 40.74 3.28 -31.48
N LEU A 201 40.32 2.07 -31.83
CA LEU A 201 40.70 1.40 -33.09
C LEU A 201 40.16 2.14 -34.30
N ALA A 202 38.93 2.62 -34.30
CA ALA A 202 38.35 3.39 -35.39
C ALA A 202 39.09 4.73 -35.60
N ASP A 203 39.48 5.38 -34.51
CA ASP A 203 40.27 6.63 -34.59
C ASP A 203 41.69 6.37 -35.12
N ALA A 204 42.34 5.29 -34.70
CA ALA A 204 43.62 4.85 -35.24
C ALA A 204 43.51 4.52 -36.75
N ALA A 205 42.41 3.87 -37.17
CA ALA A 205 42.17 3.59 -38.59
C ALA A 205 42.10 4.87 -39.44
N ARG A 206 41.39 5.89 -38.97
CA ARG A 206 41.31 7.20 -39.68
C ARG A 206 42.66 7.91 -39.74
N GLN A 207 43.47 7.80 -38.70
CA GLN A 207 44.84 8.37 -38.74
C GLN A 207 45.73 7.66 -39.75
N ILE A 208 45.64 6.33 -39.86
CA ILE A 208 46.37 5.54 -40.84
C ILE A 208 45.94 5.92 -42.26
N GLU A 209 44.63 6.09 -42.51
CA GLU A 209 44.09 6.56 -43.80
C GLU A 209 44.68 7.94 -44.18
N GLY A 210 44.85 8.85 -43.21
CA GLY A 210 45.52 10.15 -43.40
C GLY A 210 47.04 10.09 -43.50
N GLY A 211 47.64 8.91 -43.54
CA GLY A 211 49.11 8.72 -43.68
C GLY A 211 49.88 8.76 -42.37
N ASN A 212 49.22 8.86 -41.22
CA ASN A 212 49.85 8.79 -39.89
C ASN A 212 49.99 7.35 -39.40
N PHE A 213 51.06 6.67 -39.73
CA PHE A 213 51.32 5.29 -39.31
C PHE A 213 51.89 5.15 -37.89
N VAL A 214 52.13 6.27 -37.18
CA VAL A 214 52.66 6.30 -35.80
C VAL A 214 51.51 6.43 -34.79
N ALA A 215 50.25 6.35 -35.24
CA ALA A 215 49.09 6.48 -34.38
C ALA A 215 49.19 5.52 -33.18
N GLU A 216 48.81 6.02 -31.97
CA GLU A 216 48.78 5.22 -30.77
C GLU A 216 47.69 4.13 -30.89
N MET A 217 48.05 2.91 -30.47
CA MET A 217 47.17 1.76 -30.49
C MET A 217 46.57 1.51 -29.08
N PRO A 218 45.34 1.04 -28.98
CA PRO A 218 44.78 0.60 -27.70
C PRO A 218 45.63 -0.46 -27.03
N ASP A 219 45.45 -0.63 -25.71
CA ASP A 219 46.22 -1.65 -24.95
C ASP A 219 45.94 -3.06 -25.48
N SER A 220 47.00 -3.74 -25.92
CA SER A 220 46.96 -5.08 -26.48
C SER A 220 47.14 -6.21 -25.44
N ARG A 221 47.25 -5.89 -24.15
CA ARG A 221 47.45 -6.88 -23.06
C ARG A 221 46.22 -7.72 -22.77
N ARG A 222 45.11 -7.42 -23.39
CA ARG A 222 43.86 -8.20 -23.21
C ARG A 222 44.00 -9.56 -23.88
N SER A 223 43.40 -10.59 -23.20
CA SER A 223 43.38 -11.97 -23.67
C SER A 223 42.03 -12.39 -24.28
N ASP A 224 41.14 -11.45 -24.55
CA ASP A 224 39.82 -11.65 -25.15
C ASP A 224 39.83 -11.32 -26.66
N GLU A 225 38.69 -11.45 -27.33
CA GLU A 225 38.48 -11.23 -28.75
C GLU A 225 38.78 -9.77 -29.15
N VAL A 226 38.54 -8.81 -28.25
CA VAL A 226 38.91 -7.42 -28.46
C VAL A 226 40.43 -7.24 -28.47
N GLY A 227 41.14 -7.93 -27.58
CA GLY A 227 42.61 -7.98 -27.57
C GLY A 227 43.18 -8.60 -28.84
N ASP A 228 42.55 -9.67 -29.35
CA ASP A 228 42.96 -10.29 -30.64
C ASP A 228 42.77 -9.34 -31.80
N LEU A 229 41.66 -8.59 -31.82
CA LEU A 229 41.39 -7.57 -32.84
C LEU A 229 42.42 -6.45 -32.81
N VAL A 230 42.76 -5.94 -31.61
CA VAL A 230 43.82 -4.91 -31.46
C VAL A 230 45.16 -5.41 -31.98
N ARG A 231 45.58 -6.63 -31.65
CA ARG A 231 46.82 -7.23 -32.13
C ARG A 231 46.82 -7.43 -33.65
N ALA A 232 45.71 -7.91 -34.21
CA ALA A 232 45.58 -8.06 -35.67
C ALA A 232 45.66 -6.72 -36.40
N PHE A 233 45.00 -5.69 -35.90
CA PHE A 233 45.03 -4.36 -36.42
C PHE A 233 46.44 -3.74 -36.33
N GLY A 234 47.16 -3.97 -35.21
CA GLY A 234 48.56 -3.56 -35.05
C GLY A 234 49.47 -4.17 -36.13
N ARG A 235 49.34 -5.46 -36.42
CA ARG A 235 50.10 -6.13 -37.48
C ARG A 235 49.79 -5.56 -38.86
N MET A 236 48.50 -5.27 -39.12
CA MET A 236 48.10 -4.61 -40.39
C MET A 236 48.72 -3.24 -40.52
N ARG A 237 48.67 -2.38 -39.49
CA ARG A 237 49.31 -1.05 -39.49
C ARG A 237 50.79 -1.14 -39.79
N GLU A 238 51.55 -2.05 -39.15
CA GLU A 238 52.97 -2.26 -39.39
C GLU A 238 53.25 -2.70 -40.83
N SER A 239 52.40 -3.55 -41.40
CA SER A 239 52.53 -3.98 -42.78
C SER A 239 52.34 -2.81 -43.76
N ILE A 240 51.31 -1.98 -43.55
CA ILE A 240 51.07 -0.78 -44.35
C ILE A 240 52.25 0.22 -44.23
N ALA A 241 52.71 0.46 -43.00
CA ALA A 241 53.85 1.34 -42.76
C ALA A 241 55.19 0.84 -43.43
N ARG A 242 55.36 -0.47 -43.49
CA ARG A 242 56.50 -1.06 -44.24
C ARG A 242 56.38 -0.82 -45.76
N HIS A 243 55.19 -1.16 -46.28
CA HIS A 243 54.96 -0.94 -47.75
C HIS A 243 55.06 0.51 -48.16
N ASP A 244 54.60 1.47 -47.39
CA ASP A 244 54.74 2.89 -47.68
C ASP A 244 56.21 3.30 -47.71
N ARG A 245 57.02 2.85 -46.75
CA ARG A 245 58.46 3.08 -46.71
C ARG A 245 59.16 2.49 -47.91
N ASP A 246 58.81 1.24 -48.26
CA ASP A 246 59.42 0.57 -49.41
C ASP A 246 59.04 1.28 -50.74
N MET A 247 57.78 1.69 -50.88
CA MET A 247 57.33 2.47 -52.04
C MET A 247 58.03 3.83 -52.13
N ARG A 248 58.17 4.55 -51.02
CA ARG A 248 58.94 5.81 -51.01
C ARG A 248 60.39 5.58 -51.36
N ARG A 249 60.99 4.51 -50.81
CA ARG A 249 62.35 4.15 -51.13
C ARG A 249 62.52 3.86 -52.64
N MET A 250 61.63 3.08 -53.22
CA MET A 250 61.66 2.81 -54.67
C MET A 250 61.41 4.04 -55.52
N ALA A 251 60.52 4.94 -55.06
CA ALA A 251 60.18 6.18 -55.80
C ALA A 251 61.33 7.23 -55.80
N TYR A 252 62.09 7.30 -54.68
CA TYR A 252 63.06 8.38 -54.45
C TYR A 252 64.55 7.97 -54.44
N THR A 253 64.85 6.66 -54.50
CA THR A 253 66.18 6.12 -54.35
C THR A 253 66.55 5.34 -55.63
N ASP A 254 67.78 5.53 -56.17
CA ASP A 254 68.33 4.75 -57.25
C ASP A 254 68.74 3.36 -56.71
N ALA A 255 68.26 2.29 -57.31
CA ALA A 255 68.44 0.92 -56.82
C ALA A 255 69.95 0.44 -56.95
N LEU A 256 70.71 1.01 -57.77
CA LEU A 256 72.14 0.61 -58.03
C LEU A 256 73.06 1.32 -57.06
N THR A 257 72.86 2.57 -56.83
CA THR A 257 73.82 3.47 -56.10
C THR A 257 73.35 3.72 -54.65
N GLY A 258 72.06 3.50 -54.31
CA GLY A 258 71.49 3.83 -53.02
C GLY A 258 71.33 5.34 -52.78
N LEU A 259 71.58 6.16 -53.72
CA LEU A 259 71.53 7.63 -53.69
C LEU A 259 70.10 8.09 -54.10
N GLY A 260 69.77 9.36 -53.80
CA GLY A 260 68.53 9.99 -54.30
C GLY A 260 68.52 10.00 -55.84
N ASN A 261 67.39 9.50 -56.40
CA ASN A 261 67.20 9.48 -57.85
C ASN A 261 66.86 10.90 -58.39
N ARG A 262 66.64 11.00 -59.69
CA ARG A 262 66.27 12.28 -60.34
C ARG A 262 65.02 12.94 -59.72
N LEU A 263 64.03 12.18 -59.26
CA LEU A 263 62.84 12.73 -58.65
C LEU A 263 63.16 13.35 -57.29
N ALA A 264 63.93 12.61 -56.45
CA ALA A 264 64.37 13.10 -55.15
C ALA A 264 65.19 14.40 -55.26
N PHE A 265 66.10 14.44 -56.25
CA PHE A 265 66.87 15.63 -56.47
C PHE A 265 66.01 16.85 -56.91
N ARG A 266 65.07 16.63 -57.80
CA ARG A 266 64.18 17.70 -58.25
C ARG A 266 63.33 18.26 -57.12
N GLU A 267 62.72 17.42 -56.31
CA GLU A 267 61.94 17.89 -55.17
C GLU A 267 62.77 18.60 -54.09
N ALA A 268 63.98 18.12 -53.83
CA ALA A 268 64.92 18.82 -52.95
C ALA A 268 65.33 20.20 -53.47
N LEU A 269 65.49 20.31 -54.75
CA LEU A 269 65.84 21.59 -55.40
C LEU A 269 64.63 22.57 -55.36
N ASP A 270 63.45 22.11 -55.75
CA ASP A 270 62.24 22.90 -55.72
C ASP A 270 61.94 23.42 -54.31
N ARG A 271 62.11 22.61 -53.29
CA ARG A 271 61.91 22.98 -51.85
C ARG A 271 62.94 24.07 -51.46
N ARG A 272 64.20 23.94 -51.84
CA ARG A 272 65.23 24.97 -51.58
C ARG A 272 64.96 26.29 -52.29
N LEU A 273 64.45 26.21 -53.51
CA LEU A 273 64.10 27.41 -54.30
C LEU A 273 62.91 28.14 -53.66
N MET A 274 61.89 27.39 -53.14
CA MET A 274 60.78 27.99 -52.40
C MET A 274 61.21 28.67 -51.09
N GLU A 275 62.12 28.03 -50.35
CA GLU A 275 62.70 28.61 -49.13
C GLU A 275 63.45 29.93 -49.41
N LEU A 276 64.10 30.03 -50.55
CA LEU A 276 64.88 31.24 -50.97
C LEU A 276 63.97 32.36 -51.50
N HIS A 277 62.78 32.04 -52.03
CA HIS A 277 61.84 33.03 -52.58
C HIS A 277 60.83 33.52 -51.59
N GLY A 278 60.72 32.83 -50.40
CA GLY A 278 59.77 33.17 -49.33
C GLY A 278 60.45 33.95 -48.19
N ALA A 279 61.70 34.23 -48.23
CA ALA A 279 62.45 35.10 -47.35
C ALA A 279 62.64 36.44 -48.04
#